data_96ad44f47a61246abdb240b6e3068887
#
_entry.id   96ad44f47a61246abdb240b6e3068887
#
_cell.length_a   1.000
_cell.length_b   1.000
_cell.length_c   1.000
_cell.angle_alpha   90.00
_cell.angle_beta   90.00
_cell.angle_gamma   90.00
#
_symmetry.space_group_name_H-M   'P 1'
#
loop_
_entity.id
_entity.type
_entity.pdbx_description
1 polymer ?
#
loop_
_entity_poly.entity_id
_entity_poly.type
_entity_poly.pdbx_seq_one_letter_code
_entity_poly.pdbx_strand_id
1 'polypeptide(L)'
;MHPRAGQPAQPEDLIDIDEVINAYYDLVPDPAVPEQKVVFGTSGHRGASLDTAFNEAHIVAITAAIVEYRRSQGTDGVLYIGRDTHGLSEPAWRTAIEVLAGAGVTTAVDARGAYTPTPAVSHSILLANGAGTEAGVRTTGPGLADGIVITPSHNPPRDGGFKY
;
A
#
# COMPACT_ATOMS: atom_id res chain seq x y z
N MET A 1 23.93 13.41 5.50
CA MET A 1 24.19 11.93 5.50
C MET A 1 24.48 11.54 6.94
N HIS A 2 23.94 10.42 7.44
CA HIS A 2 24.18 9.98 8.82
C HIS A 2 25.67 9.71 9.04
N PRO A 3 26.27 10.08 10.19
CA PRO A 3 27.73 9.91 10.43
C PRO A 3 28.20 8.45 10.33
N ARG A 4 27.29 7.49 10.59
CA ARG A 4 27.57 6.04 10.49
C ARG A 4 27.11 5.43 9.17
N ALA A 5 26.80 6.23 8.14
CA ALA A 5 26.41 5.67 6.85
C ALA A 5 27.50 4.77 6.28
N GLY A 6 27.12 3.55 5.86
CA GLY A 6 28.03 2.52 5.39
C GLY A 6 28.68 1.66 6.47
N GLN A 7 28.37 1.88 7.75
CA GLN A 7 28.77 1.01 8.86
C GLN A 7 27.62 0.03 9.19
N PRO A 8 27.89 -1.13 9.80
CA PRO A 8 26.86 -2.00 10.35
C PRO A 8 25.97 -1.25 11.35
N ALA A 9 24.66 -1.48 11.26
CA ALA A 9 23.71 -0.90 12.20
C ALA A 9 24.03 -1.34 13.65
N GLN A 10 23.92 -0.40 14.58
CA GLN A 10 24.03 -0.67 16.00
C GLN A 10 22.63 -0.85 16.59
N PRO A 11 22.48 -1.43 17.81
CA PRO A 11 21.17 -1.61 18.41
C PRO A 11 20.32 -0.34 18.50
N GLU A 12 20.94 0.80 18.74
CA GLU A 12 20.27 2.11 18.78
C GLU A 12 19.85 2.66 17.42
N ASP A 13 20.29 2.05 16.32
CA ASP A 13 19.84 2.39 14.96
C ASP A 13 18.60 1.60 14.55
N LEU A 14 18.25 0.56 15.31
CA LEU A 14 17.11 -0.30 15.01
C LEU A 14 15.82 0.34 15.52
N ILE A 15 14.74 0.15 14.77
CA ILE A 15 13.40 0.53 15.23
C ILE A 15 12.84 -0.55 16.14
N ASP A 16 12.00 -0.16 17.10
CA ASP A 16 11.12 -1.08 17.81
C ASP A 16 9.92 -1.40 16.91
N ILE A 17 9.90 -2.60 16.35
CA ILE A 17 8.86 -3.02 15.40
C ILE A 17 7.52 -3.16 16.11
N ASP A 18 7.50 -3.66 17.34
CA ASP A 18 6.25 -3.82 18.09
C ASP A 18 5.64 -2.46 18.45
N GLU A 19 6.45 -1.47 18.82
CA GLU A 19 5.99 -0.10 19.04
C GLU A 19 5.37 0.50 17.77
N VAL A 20 6.03 0.33 16.63
CA VAL A 20 5.54 0.82 15.32
C VAL A 20 4.22 0.16 14.92
N ILE A 21 4.10 -1.16 15.11
CA ILE A 21 2.89 -1.92 14.78
C ILE A 21 1.75 -1.60 15.75
N ASN A 22 2.02 -1.51 17.05
CA ASN A 22 1.01 -1.14 18.04
C ASN A 22 0.47 0.25 17.76
N ALA A 23 1.34 1.23 17.48
CA ALA A 23 0.92 2.57 17.11
C ALA A 23 0.03 2.60 15.83
N TYR A 24 0.25 1.68 14.88
CA TYR A 24 -0.59 1.57 13.68
C TYR A 24 -2.06 1.29 14.04
N TYR A 25 -2.32 0.43 15.01
CA TYR A 25 -3.67 0.06 15.43
C TYR A 25 -4.24 0.99 16.51
N ASP A 26 -3.41 1.46 17.44
CA ASP A 26 -3.88 2.15 18.66
C ASP A 26 -4.07 3.66 18.44
N LEU A 27 -3.28 4.28 17.56
CA LEU A 27 -3.35 5.72 17.32
C LEU A 27 -4.36 6.05 16.22
N VAL A 28 -5.34 6.89 16.58
CA VAL A 28 -6.38 7.34 15.65
C VAL A 28 -6.06 8.75 15.17
N PRO A 29 -5.95 8.98 13.84
CA PRO A 29 -5.65 10.29 13.30
C PRO A 29 -6.80 11.28 13.53
N ASP A 30 -6.45 12.51 13.89
CA ASP A 30 -7.39 13.63 13.95
C ASP A 30 -7.41 14.36 12.59
N PRO A 31 -8.53 14.32 11.86
CA PRO A 31 -8.64 15.00 10.57
C PRO A 31 -8.59 16.54 10.67
N ALA A 32 -8.65 17.12 11.87
CA ALA A 32 -8.42 18.55 12.06
C ALA A 32 -6.94 18.93 12.02
N VAL A 33 -6.04 17.96 12.29
CA VAL A 33 -4.58 18.15 12.28
C VAL A 33 -4.04 17.89 10.87
N PRO A 34 -3.45 18.88 10.18
CA PRO A 34 -3.02 18.73 8.79
C PRO A 34 -2.03 17.60 8.56
N GLU A 35 -1.10 17.38 9.49
CA GLU A 35 -0.03 16.38 9.41
C GLU A 35 -0.55 14.94 9.58
N GLN A 36 -1.77 14.79 10.11
CA GLN A 36 -2.44 13.50 10.30
C GLN A 36 -3.46 13.19 9.21
N LYS A 37 -3.53 14.02 8.17
CA LYS A 37 -4.45 13.77 7.04
C LYS A 37 -3.86 12.79 6.04
N VAL A 38 -4.75 12.12 5.31
CA VAL A 38 -4.35 11.45 4.08
C VAL A 38 -3.86 12.49 3.07
N VAL A 39 -2.59 12.38 2.68
CA VAL A 39 -1.99 13.22 1.64
C VAL A 39 -1.38 12.33 0.57
N PHE A 40 -1.94 12.35 -0.63
CA PHE A 40 -1.34 11.70 -1.78
C PHE A 40 -0.30 12.65 -2.39
N GLY A 41 0.97 12.28 -2.22
CA GLY A 41 2.09 12.93 -2.91
C GLY A 41 2.26 12.41 -4.33
N THR A 42 3.47 12.50 -4.88
CA THR A 42 3.79 12.05 -6.24
C THR A 42 3.51 10.55 -6.46
N SER A 43 3.61 9.73 -5.42
CA SER A 43 3.36 8.29 -5.52
C SER A 43 2.75 7.73 -4.24
N GLY A 44 1.49 8.11 -3.98
CA GLY A 44 0.71 7.56 -2.87
C GLY A 44 0.86 8.33 -1.55
N HIS A 45 0.23 7.80 -0.52
CA HIS A 45 0.29 8.29 0.85
C HIS A 45 1.44 7.61 1.60
N ARG A 46 2.23 8.38 2.36
CA ARG A 46 3.34 7.88 3.18
C ARG A 46 3.39 8.58 4.52
N GLY A 47 3.84 7.87 5.54
CA GLY A 47 4.00 8.42 6.87
C GLY A 47 4.45 7.38 7.88
N ALA A 48 4.65 7.77 9.12
CA ALA A 48 4.94 6.88 10.23
C ALA A 48 3.71 6.74 11.13
N SER A 49 3.51 5.54 11.69
CA SER A 49 2.40 5.29 12.61
C SER A 49 2.56 6.06 13.92
N LEU A 50 3.79 6.17 14.41
CA LEU A 50 4.13 6.93 15.62
C LEU A 50 3.85 8.44 15.50
N ASP A 51 3.88 8.96 14.27
CA ASP A 51 3.54 10.37 13.98
C ASP A 51 2.03 10.54 13.70
N THR A 52 1.23 9.48 13.87
CA THR A 52 -0.21 9.42 13.55
C THR A 52 -0.49 9.84 12.10
N ALA A 53 0.42 9.44 11.19
CA ALA A 53 0.37 9.80 9.78
C ALA A 53 0.27 8.58 8.84
N PHE A 54 0.33 7.35 9.40
CA PHE A 54 0.12 6.11 8.65
C PHE A 54 -0.44 5.03 9.61
N ASN A 55 -1.73 5.08 9.88
CA ASN A 55 -2.42 4.23 10.83
C ASN A 55 -3.57 3.47 10.15
N GLU A 56 -4.16 2.50 10.82
CA GLU A 56 -5.25 1.67 10.29
C GLU A 56 -6.37 2.50 9.68
N ALA A 57 -6.82 3.55 10.37
CA ALA A 57 -7.87 4.43 9.90
C ALA A 57 -7.55 5.09 8.54
N HIS A 58 -6.28 5.45 8.29
CA HIS A 58 -5.85 5.95 6.98
C HIS A 58 -6.02 4.89 5.91
N ILE A 59 -5.60 3.65 6.18
CA ILE A 59 -5.66 2.56 5.21
C ILE A 59 -7.10 2.17 4.90
N VAL A 60 -7.97 2.12 5.91
CA VAL A 60 -9.42 1.93 5.72
C VAL A 60 -9.99 3.01 4.82
N ALA A 61 -9.74 4.28 5.12
CA ALA A 61 -10.27 5.41 4.35
C ALA A 61 -9.75 5.43 2.90
N ILE A 62 -8.44 5.23 2.70
CA ILE A 62 -7.83 5.20 1.36
C ILE A 62 -8.39 4.04 0.55
N THR A 63 -8.48 2.85 1.14
CA THR A 63 -8.96 1.66 0.42
C THR A 63 -10.43 1.79 0.07
N ALA A 64 -11.26 2.33 0.97
CA ALA A 64 -12.66 2.63 0.67
C ALA A 64 -12.80 3.64 -0.48
N ALA A 65 -12.00 4.71 -0.47
CA ALA A 65 -11.99 5.69 -1.56
C ALA A 65 -11.55 5.06 -2.91
N ILE A 66 -10.59 4.14 -2.90
CA ILE A 66 -10.19 3.38 -4.10
C ILE A 66 -11.36 2.53 -4.62
N VAL A 67 -12.10 1.86 -3.74
CA VAL A 67 -13.29 1.09 -4.14
C VAL A 67 -14.33 1.98 -4.82
N GLU A 68 -14.61 3.15 -4.27
CA GLU A 68 -15.52 4.12 -4.86
C GLU A 68 -15.01 4.65 -6.20
N TYR A 69 -13.71 4.96 -6.28
CA TYR A 69 -13.09 5.40 -7.53
C TYR A 69 -13.19 4.32 -8.62
N ARG A 70 -12.87 3.07 -8.31
CA ARG A 70 -13.01 1.93 -9.24
C ARG A 70 -14.44 1.83 -9.78
N ARG A 71 -15.43 1.92 -8.89
CA ARG A 71 -16.85 1.91 -9.29
C ARG A 71 -17.19 3.06 -10.23
N SER A 72 -16.69 4.26 -9.95
CA SER A 72 -16.93 5.45 -10.78
C SER A 72 -16.27 5.36 -12.16
N GLN A 73 -15.15 4.63 -12.26
CA GLN A 73 -14.43 4.41 -13.52
C GLN A 73 -14.87 3.15 -14.27
N GLY A 74 -15.76 2.34 -13.69
CA GLY A 74 -16.17 1.06 -14.28
C GLY A 74 -15.03 0.02 -14.27
N THR A 75 -14.06 0.14 -13.34
CA THR A 75 -12.97 -0.81 -13.15
C THR A 75 -13.48 -1.96 -12.29
N ASP A 76 -13.76 -3.11 -12.90
CA ASP A 76 -14.41 -4.26 -12.28
C ASP A 76 -13.59 -5.57 -12.36
N GLY A 77 -12.38 -5.51 -12.91
CA GLY A 77 -11.46 -6.64 -12.96
C GLY A 77 -10.74 -6.91 -11.63
N VAL A 78 -9.78 -7.82 -11.68
CA VAL A 78 -8.99 -8.21 -10.50
C VAL A 78 -8.12 -7.03 -10.03
N LEU A 79 -8.11 -6.79 -8.72
CA LEU A 79 -7.17 -5.87 -8.07
C LEU A 79 -5.95 -6.68 -7.57
N TYR A 80 -4.77 -6.40 -8.11
CA TYR A 80 -3.52 -6.99 -7.64
C TYR A 80 -2.96 -6.18 -6.47
N ILE A 81 -2.62 -6.84 -5.37
CA ILE A 81 -2.03 -6.16 -4.21
C ILE A 81 -0.72 -6.80 -3.80
N GLY A 82 0.32 -5.98 -3.72
CA GLY A 82 1.65 -6.38 -3.26
C GLY A 82 2.13 -5.55 -2.09
N ARG A 83 3.10 -6.07 -1.36
CA ARG A 83 3.74 -5.40 -0.23
C ARG A 83 5.24 -5.61 -0.22
N ASP A 84 5.96 -4.67 0.36
CA ASP A 84 7.40 -4.78 0.62
C ASP A 84 7.70 -5.26 2.05
N THR A 85 8.94 -5.11 2.49
CA THR A 85 9.45 -5.61 3.77
C THR A 85 9.43 -4.60 4.92
N HIS A 86 8.87 -3.39 4.73
CA HIS A 86 8.73 -2.42 5.82
C HIS A 86 7.77 -2.93 6.90
N GLY A 87 8.03 -2.58 8.15
CA GLY A 87 7.24 -3.07 9.30
C GLY A 87 5.74 -2.79 9.18
N LEU A 88 5.35 -1.64 8.63
CA LEU A 88 3.95 -1.26 8.44
C LEU A 88 3.30 -1.86 7.19
N SER A 89 4.06 -2.50 6.30
CA SER A 89 3.51 -3.01 5.04
C SER A 89 2.59 -4.21 5.24
N GLU A 90 2.88 -5.10 6.19
CA GLU A 90 1.99 -6.23 6.47
C GLU A 90 0.68 -5.82 7.14
N PRO A 91 0.64 -5.04 8.24
CA PRO A 91 -0.62 -4.61 8.82
C PRO A 91 -1.47 -3.80 7.82
N ALA A 92 -0.88 -2.90 7.04
CA ALA A 92 -1.60 -2.15 6.01
C ALA A 92 -2.17 -3.06 4.89
N TRP A 93 -1.43 -4.10 4.51
CA TRP A 93 -1.89 -5.08 3.53
C TRP A 93 -3.09 -5.89 4.05
N ARG A 94 -3.07 -6.32 5.32
CA ARG A 94 -4.20 -7.02 5.95
C ARG A 94 -5.45 -6.15 5.99
N THR A 95 -5.33 -4.93 6.52
CA THR A 95 -6.43 -3.96 6.58
C THR A 95 -7.01 -3.68 5.18
N ALA A 96 -6.15 -3.49 4.17
CA ALA A 96 -6.63 -3.25 2.80
C ALA A 96 -7.40 -4.45 2.23
N ILE A 97 -6.93 -5.68 2.44
CA ILE A 97 -7.63 -6.89 1.98
C ILE A 97 -8.99 -7.03 2.66
N GLU A 98 -9.10 -6.77 3.95
CA GLU A 98 -10.36 -6.83 4.69
C GLU A 98 -11.39 -5.83 4.13
N VAL A 99 -10.97 -4.58 3.86
CA VAL A 99 -11.84 -3.58 3.24
C VAL A 99 -12.26 -3.97 1.82
N LEU A 100 -11.31 -4.44 1.00
CA LEU A 100 -11.58 -4.89 -0.37
C LEU A 100 -12.53 -6.09 -0.39
N ALA A 101 -12.32 -7.06 0.47
CA ALA A 101 -13.17 -8.25 0.61
C ALA A 101 -14.59 -7.87 1.06
N GLY A 102 -14.71 -6.98 2.07
CA GLY A 102 -15.99 -6.44 2.52
C GLY A 102 -16.75 -5.67 1.44
N ALA A 103 -16.02 -5.05 0.50
CA ALA A 103 -16.58 -4.33 -0.64
C ALA A 103 -16.89 -5.25 -1.86
N GLY A 104 -16.59 -6.54 -1.78
CA GLY A 104 -16.78 -7.52 -2.86
C GLY A 104 -15.78 -7.39 -4.01
N VAL A 105 -14.61 -6.81 -3.79
CA VAL A 105 -13.55 -6.67 -4.80
C VAL A 105 -12.75 -7.95 -4.90
N THR A 106 -12.69 -8.55 -6.09
CA THR A 106 -11.80 -9.70 -6.36
C THR A 106 -10.35 -9.24 -6.28
N THR A 107 -9.61 -9.76 -5.28
CA THR A 107 -8.25 -9.34 -4.99
C THR A 107 -7.27 -10.50 -5.20
N ALA A 108 -6.18 -10.26 -5.93
CA ALA A 108 -5.10 -11.22 -6.14
C ALA A 108 -3.89 -10.88 -5.26
N VAL A 109 -3.41 -11.88 -4.52
CA VAL A 109 -2.26 -11.81 -3.62
C VAL A 109 -1.23 -12.88 -3.99
N ASP A 110 0.01 -12.75 -3.53
CA ASP A 110 0.99 -13.85 -3.64
C ASP A 110 0.50 -15.07 -2.86
N ALA A 111 0.40 -16.23 -3.53
CA ALA A 111 -0.16 -17.46 -2.95
C ALA A 111 0.64 -17.99 -1.75
N ARG A 112 1.89 -17.59 -1.61
CA ARG A 112 2.78 -17.97 -0.50
C ARG A 112 2.71 -16.98 0.66
N GLY A 113 1.93 -15.88 0.52
CA GLY A 113 1.93 -14.77 1.45
C GLY A 113 3.24 -13.98 1.49
N ALA A 114 4.05 -14.10 0.43
CA ALA A 114 5.36 -13.46 0.34
C ALA A 114 5.27 -11.99 -0.10
N TYR A 115 6.42 -11.33 -0.08
CA TYR A 115 6.56 -9.96 -0.57
C TYR A 115 6.47 -9.93 -2.10
N THR A 116 5.81 -8.90 -2.63
CA THR A 116 5.64 -8.73 -4.07
C THR A 116 6.12 -7.32 -4.46
N PRO A 117 7.25 -7.21 -5.15
CA PRO A 117 7.82 -5.91 -5.52
C PRO A 117 6.95 -5.19 -6.55
N THR A 118 7.00 -3.85 -6.52
CA THR A 118 6.23 -2.97 -7.42
C THR A 118 6.26 -3.42 -8.90
N PRO A 119 7.41 -3.76 -9.50
CA PRO A 119 7.42 -4.19 -10.91
C PRO A 119 6.64 -5.47 -11.16
N ALA A 120 6.58 -6.40 -10.21
CA ALA A 120 5.82 -7.64 -10.36
C ALA A 120 4.31 -7.37 -10.34
N VAL A 121 3.84 -6.51 -9.43
CA VAL A 121 2.43 -6.08 -9.41
C VAL A 121 2.07 -5.36 -10.72
N SER A 122 2.88 -4.39 -11.13
CA SER A 122 2.67 -3.64 -12.37
C SER A 122 2.63 -4.57 -13.60
N HIS A 123 3.56 -5.52 -13.67
CA HIS A 123 3.59 -6.50 -14.77
C HIS A 123 2.35 -7.39 -14.79
N SER A 124 1.88 -7.85 -13.62
CA SER A 124 0.66 -8.66 -13.51
C SER A 124 -0.57 -7.89 -14.01
N ILE A 125 -0.69 -6.60 -13.68
CA ILE A 125 -1.75 -5.73 -14.18
C ILE A 125 -1.69 -5.62 -15.71
N LEU A 126 -0.50 -5.38 -16.26
CA LEU A 126 -0.31 -5.27 -17.71
C LEU A 126 -0.69 -6.56 -18.44
N LEU A 127 -0.27 -7.73 -17.91
CA LEU A 127 -0.63 -9.04 -18.47
C LEU A 127 -2.14 -9.28 -18.43
N ALA A 128 -2.79 -9.00 -17.29
CA ALA A 128 -4.24 -9.15 -17.14
C ALA A 128 -5.01 -8.23 -18.11
N ASN A 129 -4.44 -7.07 -18.44
CA ASN A 129 -5.00 -6.13 -19.39
C ASN A 129 -4.58 -6.37 -20.84
N GLY A 130 -3.89 -7.47 -21.14
CA GLY A 130 -3.62 -7.91 -22.52
C GLY A 130 -2.20 -7.64 -23.02
N ALA A 131 -1.24 -7.32 -22.17
CA ALA A 131 0.16 -7.24 -22.59
C ALA A 131 0.63 -8.57 -23.20
N GLY A 132 1.35 -8.49 -24.32
CA GLY A 132 1.82 -9.68 -25.06
C GLY A 132 0.80 -10.31 -25.99
N THR A 133 -0.41 -9.77 -26.11
CA THR A 133 -1.41 -10.17 -27.13
C THR A 133 -1.33 -9.28 -28.36
N GLU A 134 -1.89 -9.75 -29.49
CA GLU A 134 -1.97 -8.93 -30.71
C GLU A 134 -2.80 -7.65 -30.54
N ALA A 135 -3.82 -7.69 -29.65
CA ALA A 135 -4.66 -6.53 -29.34
C ALA A 135 -3.97 -5.47 -28.47
N GLY A 136 -2.84 -5.84 -27.84
CA GLY A 136 -2.10 -4.95 -26.94
C GLY A 136 -2.80 -4.72 -25.59
N VAL A 137 -2.26 -3.80 -24.79
CA VAL A 137 -2.78 -3.47 -23.47
C VAL A 137 -4.07 -2.66 -23.57
N ARG A 138 -5.13 -3.16 -22.95
CA ARG A 138 -6.40 -2.42 -22.80
C ARG A 138 -6.27 -1.38 -21.71
N THR A 139 -6.85 -0.21 -21.93
CA THR A 139 -6.92 0.90 -20.96
C THR A 139 -8.35 1.25 -20.56
N THR A 140 -9.33 0.61 -21.18
CA THR A 140 -10.75 0.80 -20.92
C THR A 140 -11.52 -0.50 -21.14
N GLY A 141 -12.75 -0.57 -20.66
CA GLY A 141 -13.67 -1.68 -20.89
C GLY A 141 -13.79 -2.62 -19.69
N PRO A 142 -14.73 -3.58 -19.77
CA PRO A 142 -15.02 -4.50 -18.68
C PRO A 142 -13.85 -5.44 -18.39
N GLY A 143 -13.71 -5.86 -17.13
CA GLY A 143 -12.65 -6.75 -16.68
C GLY A 143 -11.28 -6.08 -16.57
N LEU A 144 -11.21 -4.74 -16.56
CA LEU A 144 -9.96 -4.02 -16.43
C LEU A 144 -9.37 -4.23 -15.04
N ALA A 145 -8.14 -4.75 -15.00
CA ALA A 145 -7.36 -4.98 -13.77
C ALA A 145 -6.59 -3.73 -13.38
N ASP A 146 -6.40 -3.57 -12.08
CA ASP A 146 -5.60 -2.51 -11.46
C ASP A 146 -4.85 -3.05 -10.24
N GLY A 147 -4.27 -2.18 -9.40
CA GLY A 147 -3.57 -2.71 -8.23
C GLY A 147 -3.12 -1.69 -7.21
N ILE A 148 -2.80 -2.23 -6.04
CA ILE A 148 -2.24 -1.50 -4.90
C ILE A 148 -0.84 -2.04 -4.62
N VAL A 149 0.10 -1.14 -4.35
CA VAL A 149 1.43 -1.50 -3.86
C VAL A 149 1.68 -0.82 -2.52
N ILE A 150 1.89 -1.63 -1.49
CA ILE A 150 2.17 -1.14 -0.15
C ILE A 150 3.67 -1.08 0.05
N THR A 151 4.22 0.11 -0.04
CA THR A 151 5.65 0.42 0.08
C THR A 151 5.87 1.92 0.24
N PRO A 152 6.68 2.35 1.21
CA PRO A 152 7.16 3.72 1.30
C PRO A 152 8.41 3.95 0.41
N SER A 153 8.82 2.96 -0.40
CA SER A 153 9.99 2.99 -1.28
C SER A 153 11.31 2.96 -0.49
N HIS A 154 12.03 4.08 -0.41
CA HIS A 154 13.31 4.23 0.28
C HIS A 154 13.21 5.04 1.59
N ASN A 155 12.02 5.26 2.07
CA ASN A 155 11.79 5.95 3.34
C ASN A 155 12.41 5.16 4.53
N PRO A 156 12.59 5.81 5.68
CA PRO A 156 13.05 5.12 6.90
C PRO A 156 12.24 3.88 7.26
N PRO A 157 12.83 2.92 7.99
CA PRO A 157 12.17 1.65 8.34
C PRO A 157 10.85 1.79 9.10
N ARG A 158 10.65 2.91 9.81
CA ARG A 158 9.43 3.20 10.58
C ARG A 158 8.24 3.66 9.73
N ASP A 159 8.50 4.00 8.47
CA ASP A 159 7.47 4.53 7.58
C ASP A 159 6.68 3.42 6.89
N GLY A 160 5.44 3.73 6.57
CA GLY A 160 4.61 2.97 5.65
C GLY A 160 4.29 3.79 4.40
N GLY A 161 3.82 3.11 3.35
CA GLY A 161 3.41 3.76 2.11
C GLY A 161 2.33 2.96 1.41
N PHE A 162 1.38 3.66 0.79
CA PHE A 162 0.24 3.07 0.10
C PHE A 162 0.04 3.76 -1.25
N LYS A 163 0.10 2.99 -2.32
CA LYS A 163 0.07 3.47 -3.72
C LYS A 163 -1.02 2.76 -4.51
N TYR A 164 -1.75 3.57 -5.28
CA TYR A 164 -2.74 3.10 -6.24
C TYR A 164 -2.58 3.84 -7.57
#